data_68b8289ae79eec8ed48ea9764586029c
#
_entry.id   68b8289ae79eec8ed48ea9764586029c
#
_cell.length_a   1.000
_cell.length_b   1.000
_cell.length_c   1.000
_cell.angle_alpha   90.00
_cell.angle_beta   90.00
_cell.angle_gamma   90.00
#
_symmetry.space_group_name_H-M   'P 1'
#
loop_
_entity.id
_entity.type
_entity.pdbx_description
1 polymer ?
#
loop_
_entity_poly.entity_id
_entity_poly.type
_entity_poly.pdbx_seq_one_letter_code
_entity_poly.pdbx_strand_id
1 'polypeptide(L)'
;MCGLCASLAFAHPHVFVDAKVKVLFNDMGLSGIQNHWVYDEIYSSATIASVDTDGDGKISASESDRLKSIVLGEIAKSNYFNYIQSGSEFLNAQKIQNFKASVEKGRLVLDFVVGFTAAVGADYSLLVIVVADPSNYVQVTADMENADVAAPGNVDVEYFSDSLEGLSLFRAFLPDVQGLYMRFKRK
;
A
#
# COMPACT_ATOMS: atom_id res chain seq x y z
N MET A 1 21.27 27.30 34.12
CA MET A 1 21.12 26.10 33.30
C MET A 1 19.74 26.13 32.69
N CYS A 2 19.65 26.49 31.39
CA CYS A 2 18.39 26.57 30.65
C CYS A 2 18.18 25.21 30.02
N GLY A 3 17.23 24.41 30.52
CA GLY A 3 16.87 23.12 29.96
C GLY A 3 16.13 23.35 28.63
N LEU A 4 16.71 22.89 27.53
CA LEU A 4 16.04 22.79 26.24
C LEU A 4 14.99 21.67 26.35
N CYS A 5 13.72 22.01 26.53
CA CYS A 5 12.61 21.10 26.26
C CYS A 5 12.54 20.92 24.74
N ALA A 6 13.11 19.83 24.23
CA ALA A 6 12.81 19.33 22.89
C ALA A 6 11.37 18.81 22.91
N SER A 7 10.41 19.64 22.50
CA SER A 7 9.08 19.17 22.15
C SER A 7 9.22 18.26 20.94
N LEU A 8 8.88 16.98 21.10
CA LEU A 8 8.65 16.06 19.99
C LEU A 8 7.49 16.64 19.19
N ALA A 9 7.80 17.33 18.09
CA ALA A 9 6.79 17.70 17.11
C ALA A 9 6.37 16.38 16.44
N PHE A 10 5.21 15.85 16.81
CA PHE A 10 4.54 14.84 16.00
C PHE A 10 4.20 15.50 14.68
N ALA A 11 4.81 15.07 13.60
CA ALA A 11 4.42 15.47 12.27
C ALA A 11 2.98 14.97 12.06
N HIS A 12 2.02 15.89 11.96
CA HIS A 12 0.66 15.55 11.56
C HIS A 12 0.71 15.09 10.10
N PRO A 13 -0.15 14.11 9.69
CA PRO A 13 -0.19 13.71 8.30
C PRO A 13 -0.55 14.91 7.41
N HIS A 14 0.15 15.01 6.28
CA HIS A 14 -0.05 16.08 5.30
C HIS A 14 -0.87 15.63 4.10
N VAL A 15 -1.02 14.33 3.93
CA VAL A 15 -1.75 13.68 2.83
C VAL A 15 -2.58 12.54 3.40
N PHE A 16 -3.83 12.44 2.95
CA PHE A 16 -4.73 11.35 3.36
C PHE A 16 -5.10 10.50 2.16
N VAL A 17 -5.07 9.18 2.36
CA VAL A 17 -5.39 8.19 1.32
C VAL A 17 -6.37 7.17 1.89
N ASP A 18 -7.52 7.01 1.25
CA ASP A 18 -8.39 5.86 1.45
C ASP A 18 -7.92 4.74 0.52
N ALA A 19 -7.53 3.59 1.05
CA ALA A 19 -6.96 2.49 0.29
C ALA A 19 -7.81 1.22 0.35
N LYS A 20 -8.06 0.60 -0.81
CA LYS A 20 -8.55 -0.77 -0.90
C LYS A 20 -7.43 -1.67 -1.37
N VAL A 21 -7.40 -2.87 -0.81
CA VAL A 21 -6.31 -3.84 -1.01
C VAL A 21 -6.86 -5.14 -1.57
N LYS A 22 -6.18 -5.68 -2.58
CA LYS A 22 -6.45 -7.01 -3.10
C LYS A 22 -5.14 -7.80 -3.21
N VAL A 23 -5.08 -8.93 -2.53
CA VAL A 23 -3.92 -9.83 -2.56
C VAL A 23 -4.04 -10.77 -3.76
N LEU A 24 -2.98 -10.84 -4.56
CA LEU A 24 -2.95 -11.61 -5.78
C LEU A 24 -2.05 -12.84 -5.63
N PHE A 25 -2.62 -14.01 -5.91
CA PHE A 25 -1.89 -15.26 -6.03
C PHE A 25 -1.92 -15.77 -7.48
N ASN A 26 -0.89 -16.49 -7.86
CA ASN A 26 -0.84 -17.32 -9.06
C ASN A 26 -0.45 -18.78 -8.67
N ASP A 27 -0.25 -19.65 -9.65
CA ASP A 27 0.11 -21.05 -9.40
C ASP A 27 1.45 -21.23 -8.66
N MET A 28 2.30 -20.19 -8.62
CA MET A 28 3.59 -20.21 -7.94
C MET A 28 3.51 -19.67 -6.50
N GLY A 29 2.40 -19.03 -6.10
CA GLY A 29 2.19 -18.42 -4.80
C GLY A 29 1.79 -16.95 -4.86
N LEU A 30 2.14 -16.17 -3.83
CA LEU A 30 1.92 -14.73 -3.82
C LEU A 30 2.60 -14.08 -5.02
N SER A 31 1.87 -13.23 -5.76
CA SER A 31 2.37 -12.53 -6.94
C SER A 31 2.33 -11.01 -6.84
N GLY A 32 1.55 -10.46 -5.90
CA GLY A 32 1.51 -9.01 -5.69
C GLY A 32 0.34 -8.53 -4.86
N ILE A 33 0.35 -7.23 -4.62
CA ILE A 33 -0.74 -6.49 -3.96
C ILE A 33 -1.28 -5.46 -4.94
N GLN A 34 -2.55 -5.58 -5.28
CA GLN A 34 -3.26 -4.55 -6.03
C GLN A 34 -3.79 -3.51 -5.05
N ASN A 35 -3.47 -2.26 -5.31
CA ASN A 35 -3.87 -1.10 -4.54
C ASN A 35 -4.85 -0.26 -5.36
N HIS A 36 -5.91 0.21 -4.72
CA HIS A 36 -6.80 1.25 -5.22
C HIS A 36 -6.79 2.37 -4.18
N TRP A 37 -6.14 3.49 -4.51
CA TRP A 37 -5.93 4.63 -3.60
C TRP A 37 -6.73 5.83 -4.06
N VAL A 38 -7.50 6.41 -3.13
CA VAL A 38 -8.26 7.64 -3.35
C VAL A 38 -7.69 8.71 -2.43
N TYR A 39 -7.06 9.74 -3.00
CA TYR A 39 -6.43 10.83 -2.25
C TYR A 39 -7.46 11.84 -1.76
N ASP A 40 -7.11 12.58 -0.71
CA ASP A 40 -7.89 13.73 -0.23
C ASP A 40 -8.00 14.83 -1.30
N GLU A 41 -8.95 15.77 -1.10
CA GLU A 41 -9.26 16.82 -2.08
C GLU A 41 -8.12 17.82 -2.25
N ILE A 42 -7.40 18.15 -1.18
CA ILE A 42 -6.33 19.17 -1.20
C ILE A 42 -5.15 18.65 -2.01
N TYR A 43 -4.67 17.44 -1.65
CA TYR A 43 -3.59 16.79 -2.38
C TYR A 43 -3.98 16.51 -3.83
N SER A 44 -5.20 16.04 -4.05
CA SER A 44 -5.73 15.77 -5.41
C SER A 44 -5.70 17.02 -6.27
N SER A 45 -6.26 18.13 -5.79
CA SER A 45 -6.32 19.40 -6.55
C SER A 45 -4.94 19.90 -6.93
N ALA A 46 -4.00 19.90 -5.97
CA ALA A 46 -2.63 20.36 -6.21
C ALA A 46 -1.89 19.45 -7.21
N THR A 47 -2.05 18.13 -7.06
CA THR A 47 -1.36 17.14 -7.89
C THR A 47 -1.91 17.15 -9.32
N ILE A 48 -3.24 17.13 -9.49
CA ILE A 48 -3.89 17.23 -10.80
C ILE A 48 -3.43 18.50 -11.52
N ALA A 49 -3.51 19.66 -10.88
CA ALA A 49 -3.07 20.93 -11.48
C ALA A 49 -1.57 20.94 -11.90
N SER A 50 -0.74 20.10 -11.28
CA SER A 50 0.69 19.99 -11.63
C SER A 50 0.97 19.11 -12.84
N VAL A 51 0.05 18.21 -13.20
CA VAL A 51 0.24 17.23 -14.26
C VAL A 51 -0.71 17.39 -15.44
N ASP A 52 -1.89 17.93 -15.23
CA ASP A 52 -2.89 18.26 -16.27
C ASP A 52 -2.36 19.41 -17.14
N THR A 53 -1.80 19.05 -18.28
CA THR A 53 -1.08 20.00 -19.15
C THR A 53 -1.99 20.67 -20.17
N ASP A 54 -3.13 20.08 -20.48
CA ASP A 54 -4.11 20.62 -21.42
C ASP A 54 -5.33 21.28 -20.75
N GLY A 55 -5.43 21.11 -19.39
CA GLY A 55 -6.46 21.77 -18.58
C GLY A 55 -7.85 21.16 -18.74
N ASP A 56 -7.94 19.89 -19.18
CA ASP A 56 -9.22 19.21 -19.42
C ASP A 56 -9.82 18.57 -18.16
N GLY A 57 -9.09 18.58 -17.04
CA GLY A 57 -9.50 18.03 -15.76
C GLY A 57 -9.50 16.50 -15.70
N LYS A 58 -8.85 15.83 -16.65
CA LYS A 58 -8.65 14.39 -16.69
C LYS A 58 -7.18 14.06 -16.65
N ILE A 59 -6.86 12.78 -16.58
CA ILE A 59 -5.48 12.29 -16.67
C ILE A 59 -5.32 11.47 -17.95
N SER A 60 -4.64 12.03 -18.92
CA SER A 60 -4.24 11.35 -20.15
C SER A 60 -3.14 10.31 -19.90
N ALA A 61 -2.81 9.47 -20.89
CA ALA A 61 -1.76 8.46 -20.74
C ALA A 61 -0.37 9.07 -20.43
N SER A 62 -0.01 10.17 -21.09
CA SER A 62 1.26 10.86 -20.87
C SER A 62 1.34 11.54 -19.49
N GLU A 63 0.25 12.09 -19.02
CA GLU A 63 0.13 12.67 -17.69
C GLU A 63 0.15 11.60 -16.60
N SER A 64 -0.46 10.45 -16.87
CA SER A 64 -0.41 9.27 -16.00
C SER A 64 1.03 8.76 -15.80
N ASP A 65 1.84 8.70 -16.85
CA ASP A 65 3.25 8.31 -16.74
C ASP A 65 4.06 9.31 -15.92
N ARG A 66 3.83 10.60 -16.09
CA ARG A 66 4.44 11.66 -15.29
C ARG A 66 4.02 11.55 -13.83
N LEU A 67 2.73 11.37 -13.58
CA LEU A 67 2.16 11.21 -12.25
C LEU A 67 2.74 9.98 -11.52
N LYS A 68 2.87 8.86 -12.23
CA LYS A 68 3.50 7.64 -11.71
C LYS A 68 4.91 7.94 -11.18
N SER A 69 5.71 8.68 -11.93
CA SER A 69 7.07 9.04 -11.53
C SER A 69 7.09 9.96 -10.30
N ILE A 70 6.18 10.93 -10.25
CA ILE A 70 6.08 11.89 -9.12
C ILE A 70 5.62 11.18 -7.85
N VAL A 71 4.50 10.45 -7.90
CA VAL A 71 3.89 9.89 -6.69
C VAL A 71 4.57 8.61 -6.25
N LEU A 72 4.75 7.65 -7.17
CA LEU A 72 5.31 6.34 -6.80
C LEU A 72 6.84 6.35 -6.72
N GLY A 73 7.51 7.24 -7.42
CA GLY A 73 8.98 7.37 -7.36
C GLY A 73 9.48 7.69 -5.96
N GLU A 74 8.82 8.60 -5.26
CA GLU A 74 9.19 9.02 -3.91
C GLU A 74 9.03 7.88 -2.87
N ILE A 75 7.98 7.08 -3.00
CA ILE A 75 7.66 6.02 -2.04
C ILE A 75 8.23 4.64 -2.42
N ALA A 76 8.97 4.55 -3.53
CA ALA A 76 9.59 3.30 -3.96
C ALA A 76 10.55 2.71 -2.91
N LYS A 77 11.31 3.56 -2.21
CA LYS A 77 12.23 3.16 -1.14
C LYS A 77 11.53 2.60 0.10
N SER A 78 10.24 2.89 0.25
CA SER A 78 9.37 2.42 1.33
C SER A 78 8.43 1.32 0.85
N ASN A 79 8.88 0.46 -0.08
CA ASN A 79 8.09 -0.63 -0.66
C ASN A 79 6.71 -0.17 -1.17
N TYR A 80 6.59 1.07 -1.64
CA TYR A 80 5.31 1.68 -2.04
C TYR A 80 4.25 1.61 -0.92
N PHE A 81 4.70 1.73 0.34
CA PHE A 81 3.88 1.56 1.55
C PHE A 81 3.21 0.19 1.70
N ASN A 82 3.65 -0.81 0.96
CA ASN A 82 3.19 -2.19 1.07
C ASN A 82 4.28 -3.02 1.78
N TYR A 83 4.00 -3.48 2.99
CA TYR A 83 4.92 -4.26 3.80
C TYR A 83 4.36 -5.65 4.03
N ILE A 84 5.11 -6.67 3.63
CA ILE A 84 4.72 -8.06 3.77
C ILE A 84 5.77 -8.76 4.60
N GLN A 85 5.41 -9.13 5.83
CA GLN A 85 6.25 -9.98 6.68
C GLN A 85 6.11 -11.43 6.24
N SER A 86 7.25 -12.09 6.05
CA SER A 86 7.36 -13.53 5.85
C SER A 86 8.45 -14.05 6.79
N GLY A 87 8.06 -14.80 7.81
CA GLY A 87 8.98 -15.19 8.89
C GLY A 87 9.50 -13.97 9.66
N SER A 88 10.82 -13.76 9.70
CA SER A 88 11.48 -12.69 10.45
C SER A 88 11.84 -11.45 9.62
N GLU A 89 11.46 -11.40 8.35
CA GLU A 89 11.86 -10.34 7.41
C GLU A 89 10.68 -9.80 6.59
N PHE A 90 10.85 -8.57 6.07
CA PHE A 90 9.96 -8.06 5.04
C PHE A 90 10.38 -8.55 3.66
N LEU A 91 9.38 -8.91 2.84
CA LEU A 91 9.59 -9.14 1.42
C LEU A 91 9.92 -7.81 0.72
N ASN A 92 10.82 -7.87 -0.25
CA ASN A 92 11.15 -6.72 -1.08
C ASN A 92 10.10 -6.53 -2.17
N ALA A 93 9.61 -5.30 -2.29
CA ALA A 93 8.77 -4.91 -3.41
C ALA A 93 9.55 -4.99 -4.72
N GLN A 94 8.87 -5.51 -5.74
CA GLN A 94 9.37 -5.57 -7.11
C GLN A 94 8.84 -4.37 -7.92
N LYS A 95 8.73 -4.52 -9.25
CA LYS A 95 8.21 -3.49 -10.12
C LYS A 95 6.71 -3.22 -9.92
N ILE A 96 6.32 -1.98 -10.15
CA ILE A 96 4.92 -1.60 -10.31
C ILE A 96 4.38 -2.09 -11.66
N GLN A 97 3.18 -2.66 -11.64
CA GLN A 97 2.45 -3.15 -12.80
C GLN A 97 1.06 -2.52 -12.85
N ASN A 98 0.46 -2.49 -14.04
CA ASN A 98 -0.92 -2.08 -14.26
C ASN A 98 -1.26 -0.71 -13.65
N PHE A 99 -0.31 0.24 -13.69
CA PHE A 99 -0.54 1.58 -13.17
C PHE A 99 -1.59 2.31 -14.03
N LYS A 100 -2.58 2.88 -13.36
CA LYS A 100 -3.59 3.75 -13.96
C LYS A 100 -3.88 4.89 -12.99
N ALA A 101 -3.99 6.09 -13.51
CA ALA A 101 -4.46 7.26 -12.77
C ALA A 101 -5.76 7.76 -13.39
N SER A 102 -6.67 8.23 -12.56
CA SER A 102 -7.94 8.84 -12.96
C SER A 102 -8.37 9.93 -11.98
N VAL A 103 -9.34 10.72 -12.39
CA VAL A 103 -10.00 11.69 -11.51
C VAL A 103 -11.45 11.26 -11.32
N GLU A 104 -11.84 11.01 -10.07
CA GLU A 104 -13.20 10.62 -9.71
C GLU A 104 -13.76 11.61 -8.68
N LYS A 105 -14.84 12.28 -9.02
CA LYS A 105 -15.49 13.29 -8.18
C LYS A 105 -14.50 14.37 -7.66
N GLY A 106 -13.56 14.78 -8.51
CA GLY A 106 -12.52 15.76 -8.18
C GLY A 106 -11.35 15.22 -7.34
N ARG A 107 -11.34 13.95 -7.00
CA ARG A 107 -10.25 13.30 -6.27
C ARG A 107 -9.37 12.48 -7.21
N LEU A 108 -8.07 12.53 -6.97
CA LEU A 108 -7.10 11.68 -7.65
C LEU A 108 -7.26 10.23 -7.20
N VAL A 109 -7.38 9.33 -8.17
CA VAL A 109 -7.45 7.89 -7.93
C VAL A 109 -6.28 7.20 -8.63
N LEU A 110 -5.58 6.35 -7.90
CA LEU A 110 -4.49 5.52 -8.42
C LEU A 110 -4.84 4.05 -8.26
N ASP A 111 -4.77 3.31 -9.37
CA ASP A 111 -4.81 1.85 -9.39
C ASP A 111 -3.43 1.33 -9.79
N PHE A 112 -2.84 0.43 -9.02
CA PHE A 112 -1.55 -0.17 -9.35
C PHE A 112 -1.33 -1.50 -8.60
N VAL A 113 -0.44 -2.33 -9.14
CA VAL A 113 -0.01 -3.57 -8.50
C VAL A 113 1.44 -3.45 -8.09
N VAL A 114 1.72 -3.67 -6.83
CA VAL A 114 3.10 -3.86 -6.33
C VAL A 114 3.42 -5.35 -6.40
N GLY A 115 4.42 -5.73 -7.20
CA GLY A 115 4.86 -7.12 -7.32
C GLY A 115 5.57 -7.58 -6.05
N PHE A 116 5.23 -8.78 -5.60
CA PHE A 116 5.91 -9.52 -4.53
C PHE A 116 5.98 -10.99 -4.91
N THR A 117 6.85 -11.74 -4.24
CA THR A 117 6.93 -13.20 -4.45
C THR A 117 7.11 -13.92 -3.14
N ALA A 118 6.19 -14.84 -2.84
CA ALA A 118 6.34 -15.86 -1.81
C ALA A 118 5.80 -17.19 -2.38
N ALA A 119 6.68 -18.19 -2.45
CA ALA A 119 6.35 -19.46 -3.09
C ALA A 119 5.31 -20.23 -2.29
N VAL A 120 4.37 -20.90 -2.99
CA VAL A 120 3.42 -21.82 -2.39
C VAL A 120 4.06 -23.20 -2.23
N GLY A 121 4.06 -23.73 -1.00
CA GLY A 121 4.54 -25.09 -0.64
C GLY A 121 3.39 -26.04 -0.33
N ALA A 122 3.74 -27.27 0.09
CA ALA A 122 2.80 -28.26 0.60
C ALA A 122 2.30 -27.88 2.01
N ASP A 123 3.16 -27.23 2.80
CA ASP A 123 2.83 -26.76 4.14
C ASP A 123 2.36 -25.30 4.10
N TYR A 124 1.62 -24.89 5.13
CA TYR A 124 1.19 -23.51 5.27
C TYR A 124 2.37 -22.54 5.45
N SER A 125 2.44 -21.55 4.57
CA SER A 125 3.25 -20.35 4.74
C SER A 125 2.41 -19.24 5.38
N LEU A 126 3.03 -18.44 6.25
CA LEU A 126 2.38 -17.34 6.96
C LEU A 126 2.88 -15.98 6.43
N LEU A 127 1.96 -15.06 6.23
CA LEU A 127 2.26 -13.67 5.87
C LEU A 127 1.46 -12.72 6.76
N VAL A 128 2.03 -11.55 7.03
CA VAL A 128 1.30 -10.38 7.54
C VAL A 128 1.50 -9.24 6.57
N ILE A 129 0.41 -8.71 6.03
CA ILE A 129 0.40 -7.66 5.01
C ILE A 129 -0.11 -6.37 5.64
N VAL A 130 0.63 -5.28 5.45
CA VAL A 130 0.31 -3.94 5.93
C VAL A 130 0.47 -2.95 4.80
N VAL A 131 -0.49 -2.03 4.66
CA VAL A 131 -0.41 -0.91 3.72
C VAL A 131 -0.49 0.39 4.53
N ALA A 132 0.67 1.00 4.80
CA ALA A 132 0.79 2.20 5.62
C ALA A 132 2.13 2.90 5.40
N ASP A 133 2.19 4.20 5.68
CA ASP A 133 3.44 4.96 5.77
C ASP A 133 3.93 4.98 7.23
N PRO A 134 5.04 4.31 7.57
CA PRO A 134 5.57 4.31 8.94
C PRO A 134 6.06 5.69 9.39
N SER A 135 6.29 6.64 8.48
CA SER A 135 6.65 8.03 8.83
C SER A 135 5.44 8.87 9.21
N ASN A 136 4.22 8.40 8.92
CA ASN A 136 2.97 9.11 9.09
C ASN A 136 2.92 10.48 8.36
N TYR A 137 3.71 10.66 7.30
CA TYR A 137 3.57 11.81 6.41
C TYR A 137 2.32 11.66 5.51
N VAL A 138 2.08 10.43 5.04
CA VAL A 138 0.86 10.02 4.36
C VAL A 138 0.06 9.12 5.28
N GLN A 139 -1.11 9.56 5.72
CA GLN A 139 -2.03 8.68 6.44
C GLN A 139 -2.77 7.81 5.42
N VAL A 140 -2.41 6.54 5.36
CA VAL A 140 -3.09 5.55 4.52
C VAL A 140 -4.10 4.80 5.39
N THR A 141 -5.38 5.02 5.13
CA THR A 141 -6.48 4.26 5.75
C THR A 141 -6.80 3.06 4.87
N ALA A 142 -6.18 1.93 5.15
CA ALA A 142 -6.38 0.70 4.39
C ALA A 142 -7.55 -0.11 4.99
N ASP A 143 -8.54 -0.42 4.16
CA ASP A 143 -9.69 -1.25 4.53
C ASP A 143 -9.27 -2.73 4.50
N MET A 144 -8.64 -3.19 5.59
CA MET A 144 -8.13 -4.56 5.71
C MET A 144 -9.25 -5.57 6.03
N GLU A 145 -10.35 -5.14 6.65
CA GLU A 145 -11.50 -6.01 6.94
C GLU A 145 -12.20 -6.47 5.66
N ASN A 146 -12.23 -5.61 4.64
CA ASN A 146 -12.82 -5.89 3.33
C ASN A 146 -11.75 -6.13 2.25
N ALA A 147 -10.55 -6.55 2.63
CA ALA A 147 -9.52 -6.89 1.66
C ALA A 147 -9.94 -8.10 0.80
N ASP A 148 -9.71 -7.97 -0.49
CA ASP A 148 -9.97 -9.03 -1.46
C ASP A 148 -8.76 -9.97 -1.59
N VAL A 149 -9.02 -11.26 -1.91
CA VAL A 149 -7.98 -12.22 -2.26
C VAL A 149 -8.34 -12.94 -3.56
N ALA A 150 -7.47 -12.85 -4.54
CA ALA A 150 -7.58 -13.63 -5.78
C ALA A 150 -6.54 -14.74 -5.79
N ALA A 151 -7.00 -15.99 -5.70
CA ALA A 151 -6.15 -17.17 -5.71
C ALA A 151 -6.67 -18.20 -6.73
N PRO A 152 -5.79 -18.92 -7.45
CA PRO A 152 -6.18 -20.02 -8.32
C PRO A 152 -6.69 -21.21 -7.51
N GLY A 153 -7.45 -22.09 -8.14
CA GLY A 153 -8.12 -23.21 -7.46
C GLY A 153 -7.19 -24.23 -6.77
N ASN A 154 -5.90 -24.26 -7.13
CA ASN A 154 -4.87 -25.13 -6.55
C ASN A 154 -4.12 -24.50 -5.37
N VAL A 155 -4.48 -23.27 -4.97
CA VAL A 155 -3.94 -22.60 -3.78
C VAL A 155 -5.05 -22.46 -2.75
N ASP A 156 -4.78 -22.92 -1.54
CA ASP A 156 -5.64 -22.75 -0.38
C ASP A 156 -5.19 -21.51 0.39
N VAL A 157 -6.10 -20.59 0.70
CA VAL A 157 -5.78 -19.33 1.37
C VAL A 157 -6.82 -19.06 2.45
N GLU A 158 -6.34 -18.78 3.65
CA GLU A 158 -7.16 -18.32 4.77
C GLU A 158 -6.59 -17.00 5.29
N TYR A 159 -7.43 -16.05 5.66
CA TYR A 159 -7.00 -14.72 6.12
C TYR A 159 -8.01 -14.07 7.04
N PHE A 160 -7.54 -13.12 7.85
CA PHE A 160 -8.31 -12.24 8.72
C PHE A 160 -7.53 -10.94 8.97
N SER A 161 -8.22 -9.87 9.37
CA SER A 161 -7.58 -8.62 9.79
C SER A 161 -7.49 -8.56 11.31
N ASP A 162 -6.39 -7.99 11.83
CA ASP A 162 -6.20 -7.75 13.27
C ASP A 162 -5.14 -6.66 13.49
N SER A 163 -4.98 -6.25 14.74
CA SER A 163 -3.93 -5.33 15.18
C SER A 163 -2.53 -5.89 14.92
N LEU A 164 -1.53 -5.01 14.89
CA LEU A 164 -0.11 -5.39 14.74
C LEU A 164 0.58 -5.59 16.10
N GLU A 165 -0.19 -5.65 17.19
CA GLU A 165 0.35 -5.76 18.54
C GLU A 165 1.24 -7.00 18.71
N GLY A 166 2.41 -6.81 19.32
CA GLY A 166 3.37 -7.90 19.53
C GLY A 166 4.28 -8.21 18.33
N LEU A 167 4.01 -7.69 17.13
CA LEU A 167 4.84 -7.91 15.95
C LEU A 167 6.03 -6.93 15.91
N SER A 168 7.24 -7.43 16.16
CA SER A 168 8.44 -6.61 16.30
C SER A 168 8.83 -5.82 15.04
N LEU A 169 8.56 -6.36 13.86
CA LEU A 169 8.86 -5.69 12.58
C LEU A 169 7.98 -4.46 12.34
N PHE A 170 6.80 -4.41 12.95
CA PHE A 170 5.84 -3.32 12.76
C PHE A 170 5.86 -2.26 13.87
N ARG A 171 6.88 -2.23 14.72
CA ARG A 171 6.99 -1.26 15.82
C ARG A 171 7.04 0.20 15.38
N ALA A 172 7.43 0.47 14.14
CA ALA A 172 7.46 1.82 13.58
C ALA A 172 6.09 2.31 13.09
N PHE A 173 5.10 1.44 13.01
CA PHE A 173 3.75 1.78 12.55
C PHE A 173 2.89 2.30 13.70
N LEU A 174 1.88 3.11 13.37
CA LEU A 174 0.94 3.62 14.36
C LEU A 174 0.12 2.47 14.96
N PRO A 175 -0.34 2.60 16.23
CA PRO A 175 -1.07 1.53 16.92
C PRO A 175 -2.42 1.16 16.29
N ASP A 176 -3.04 2.08 15.53
CA ASP A 176 -4.32 1.89 14.85
C ASP A 176 -4.21 1.26 13.46
N VAL A 177 -2.97 1.05 12.98
CA VAL A 177 -2.74 0.34 11.72
C VAL A 177 -3.05 -1.14 11.90
N GLN A 178 -3.91 -1.65 11.01
CA GLN A 178 -4.27 -3.07 10.96
C GLN A 178 -3.44 -3.83 9.93
N GLY A 179 -3.22 -5.10 10.21
CA GLY A 179 -2.60 -6.05 9.30
C GLY A 179 -3.58 -7.09 8.79
N LEU A 180 -3.37 -7.55 7.58
CA LEU A 180 -4.03 -8.74 7.03
C LEU A 180 -3.14 -9.96 7.30
N TYR A 181 -3.57 -10.80 8.22
CA TYR A 181 -2.90 -12.05 8.56
C TYR A 181 -3.38 -13.15 7.61
N MET A 182 -2.44 -13.84 7.02
CA MET A 182 -2.73 -14.80 5.96
C MET A 182 -1.91 -16.07 6.11
N ARG A 183 -2.54 -17.21 5.83
CA ARG A 183 -1.84 -18.48 5.60
C ARG A 183 -2.27 -19.08 4.28
N PHE A 184 -1.31 -19.69 3.59
CA PHE A 184 -1.58 -20.31 2.29
C PHE A 184 -0.69 -21.52 2.04
N LYS A 185 -1.22 -22.47 1.27
CA LYS A 185 -0.52 -23.68 0.84
C LYS A 185 -1.05 -24.17 -0.50
N ARG A 186 -0.37 -25.13 -1.10
CA ARG A 186 -0.89 -25.89 -2.22
C ARG A 186 -1.96 -26.87 -1.74
N LYS A 187 -3.05 -27.01 -2.51
CA LYS A 187 -4.07 -28.05 -2.29
C LYS A 187 -3.59 -29.41 -2.74
#